data_6bd4436f3039ae5b68f863a4e2e41270
#
_entry.id   6bd4436f3039ae5b68f863a4e2e41270
#
_cell.length_a   1.000
_cell.length_b   1.000
_cell.length_c   1.000
_cell.angle_alpha   90.00
_cell.angle_beta   90.00
_cell.angle_gamma   90.00
#
_symmetry.space_group_name_H-M   'P 1'
#
loop_
_entity.id
_entity.type
_entity.pdbx_description
1 polymer ?
#
loop_
_entity_poly.entity_id
_entity_poly.type
_entity_poly.pdbx_seq_one_letter_code
_entity_poly.pdbx_strand_id
1 'polypeptide(L)'
;MVMKGGKYDRLSDLNCFWAANDPKKPDNLFARSEWRNGVFKNYNTLDLFYVGYGGNDNSTTRFRRYNGKYDGGADDKVKPLLREYTDTPHLLVPNQWYQISIRVQKGVTTYSVNGEELFRYSITGSEGDGHFGLRLLQNHVLFTDFKVRIF
;
A
#
# COMPACT_ATOMS: atom_id res chain seq x y z
N MET A 1 8.39 -8.25 -8.83
CA MET A 1 8.70 -9.66 -8.53
C MET A 1 9.24 -9.77 -7.11
N VAL A 2 8.70 -10.66 -6.30
CA VAL A 2 9.27 -11.00 -4.98
C VAL A 2 10.11 -12.25 -5.14
N MET A 3 11.39 -12.14 -4.80
CA MET A 3 12.35 -13.22 -4.95
C MET A 3 12.36 -14.13 -3.73
N LYS A 4 12.68 -15.40 -3.94
CA LYS A 4 12.90 -16.37 -2.88
C LYS A 4 14.13 -17.21 -3.19
N GLY A 5 15.01 -17.38 -2.21
CA GLY A 5 16.26 -18.15 -2.35
C GLY A 5 17.36 -17.77 -1.37
N GLY A 6 17.32 -16.57 -0.78
CA GLY A 6 18.31 -16.08 0.19
C GLY A 6 17.79 -15.97 1.63
N LYS A 7 18.68 -15.61 2.52
CA LYS A 7 18.39 -15.49 3.97
C LYS A 7 17.24 -14.50 4.31
N TYR A 8 17.09 -13.44 3.51
CA TYR A 8 16.10 -12.39 3.73
C TYR A 8 14.98 -12.40 2.68
N ASP A 9 14.91 -13.45 1.87
CA ASP A 9 13.95 -13.57 0.78
C ASP A 9 12.61 -14.11 1.29
N ARG A 10 12.01 -13.37 2.19
CA ARG A 10 10.69 -13.68 2.68
C ARG A 10 9.66 -13.45 1.57
N LEU A 11 8.88 -14.47 1.23
CA LEU A 11 7.78 -14.34 0.27
C LEU A 11 6.60 -13.64 0.94
N SER A 12 6.66 -12.33 1.03
CA SER A 12 5.62 -11.52 1.67
C SER A 12 5.82 -10.04 1.36
N ASP A 13 4.78 -9.25 1.63
CA ASP A 13 4.86 -7.80 1.75
C ASP A 13 5.31 -7.07 0.48
N LEU A 14 4.76 -7.42 -0.70
CA LEU A 14 4.82 -6.55 -1.87
C LEU A 14 3.84 -5.39 -1.67
N ASN A 15 4.15 -4.53 -0.73
CA ASN A 15 3.23 -3.51 -0.25
C ASN A 15 3.49 -2.17 -0.92
N CYS A 16 2.42 -1.45 -1.18
CA CYS A 16 2.50 -0.07 -1.63
C CYS A 16 1.41 0.80 -1.00
N PHE A 17 1.66 2.09 -1.01
CA PHE A 17 0.67 3.10 -0.66
C PHE A 17 0.67 4.22 -1.70
N TRP A 18 -0.45 4.92 -1.82
CA TRP A 18 -0.60 6.06 -2.71
C TRP A 18 -1.57 7.08 -2.13
N ALA A 19 -1.60 8.26 -2.74
CA ALA A 19 -2.32 9.41 -2.27
C ALA A 19 -1.96 9.75 -0.81
N ALA A 20 -0.67 9.58 -0.45
CA ALA A 20 -0.22 9.72 0.92
C ALA A 20 0.06 11.16 1.28
N ASN A 21 -0.56 11.60 2.38
CA ASN A 21 -0.39 12.93 2.98
C ASN A 21 -0.24 12.82 4.48
N ASP A 22 0.42 13.81 5.09
CA ASP A 22 0.45 13.96 6.55
C ASP A 22 -0.50 15.11 6.95
N PRO A 23 -1.68 14.84 7.53
CA PRO A 23 -2.62 15.90 7.92
C PRO A 23 -2.06 16.89 8.94
N LYS A 24 -1.01 16.52 9.68
CA LYS A 24 -0.31 17.41 10.61
C LYS A 24 0.76 18.27 9.93
N LYS A 25 1.12 17.97 8.69
CA LYS A 25 2.11 18.67 7.87
C LYS A 25 1.70 18.60 6.40
N PRO A 26 0.58 19.25 6.03
CA PRO A 26 -0.04 19.10 4.71
C PRO A 26 0.90 19.47 3.54
N ASP A 27 1.81 20.41 3.77
CA ASP A 27 2.74 20.87 2.75
C ASP A 27 4.01 20.01 2.61
N ASN A 28 4.24 19.08 3.55
CA ASN A 28 5.46 18.27 3.54
C ASN A 28 5.28 16.92 4.26
N LEU A 29 4.98 15.88 3.48
CA LEU A 29 4.88 14.50 3.97
C LEU A 29 6.13 14.06 4.76
N PHE A 30 7.30 14.54 4.37
CA PHE A 30 8.58 14.11 4.94
C PHE A 30 8.98 14.85 6.23
N ALA A 31 8.30 15.92 6.61
CA ALA A 31 8.62 16.72 7.80
C ALA A 31 8.67 15.89 9.11
N ARG A 32 8.00 14.72 9.13
CA ARG A 32 7.96 13.81 10.28
C ARG A 32 8.59 12.45 10.00
N SER A 33 9.46 12.35 9.01
CA SER A 33 10.09 11.08 8.59
C SER A 33 10.93 10.46 9.69
N GLU A 34 11.74 11.26 10.36
CA GLU A 34 12.59 10.80 11.48
C GLU A 34 11.76 10.24 12.63
N TRP A 35 10.65 10.91 12.97
CA TRP A 35 9.74 10.42 13.99
C TRP A 35 9.08 9.10 13.57
N ARG A 36 8.70 8.94 12.31
CA ARG A 36 8.12 7.70 11.80
C ARG A 36 9.12 6.55 11.82
N ASN A 37 10.37 6.82 11.45
CA ASN A 37 11.55 5.94 11.57
C ASN A 37 11.29 4.46 11.22
N GLY A 38 10.51 4.19 10.18
CA GLY A 38 10.16 2.82 9.77
C GLY A 38 9.22 2.07 10.71
N VAL A 39 8.85 2.63 11.86
CA VAL A 39 7.92 2.00 12.81
C VAL A 39 6.51 1.98 12.24
N PHE A 40 5.98 0.79 11.95
CA PHE A 40 4.72 0.62 11.22
C PHE A 40 3.55 1.40 11.85
N LYS A 41 3.41 1.37 13.16
CA LYS A 41 2.34 2.06 13.89
C LYS A 41 2.37 3.58 13.70
N ASN A 42 3.54 4.17 13.51
CA ASN A 42 3.69 5.61 13.32
C ASN A 42 3.13 6.09 11.96
N TYR A 43 3.01 5.19 10.98
CA TYR A 43 2.37 5.49 9.69
C TYR A 43 0.84 5.59 9.77
N ASN A 44 0.23 5.15 10.87
CA ASN A 44 -1.21 5.31 11.11
C ASN A 44 -1.64 6.79 11.18
N THR A 45 -0.68 7.71 11.31
CA THR A 45 -0.93 9.16 11.28
C THR A 45 -1.08 9.74 9.87
N LEU A 46 -0.82 8.96 8.84
CA LEU A 46 -0.95 9.37 7.45
C LEU A 46 -2.36 9.13 6.93
N ASP A 47 -2.76 9.99 6.01
CA ASP A 47 -3.92 9.82 5.15
C ASP A 47 -3.44 9.18 3.85
N LEU A 48 -3.91 7.97 3.50
CA LEU A 48 -3.45 7.23 2.32
C LEU A 48 -4.32 6.01 2.00
N PHE A 49 -4.17 5.50 0.81
CA PHE A 49 -4.57 4.13 0.45
C PHE A 49 -3.39 3.18 0.56
N TYR A 50 -3.64 1.97 1.02
CA TYR A 50 -2.60 0.96 1.24
C TYR A 50 -3.05 -0.41 0.74
N VAL A 51 -2.19 -1.06 -0.02
CA VAL A 51 -2.34 -2.49 -0.35
C VAL A 51 -1.16 -3.25 0.24
N GLY A 52 -1.49 -4.24 1.08
CA GLY A 52 -0.56 -5.27 1.51
C GLY A 52 -0.77 -6.52 0.68
N TYR A 53 -0.01 -6.68 -0.43
CA TYR A 53 -0.10 -7.83 -1.30
C TYR A 53 0.80 -8.95 -0.78
N GLY A 54 0.21 -10.08 -0.46
CA GLY A 54 0.91 -11.19 0.20
C GLY A 54 1.37 -10.87 1.62
N GLY A 55 0.63 -10.08 2.37
CA GLY A 55 0.93 -9.77 3.77
C GLY A 55 0.76 -10.97 4.70
N ASN A 56 1.20 -10.84 5.96
CA ASN A 56 1.14 -11.89 6.98
C ASN A 56 1.74 -13.22 6.51
N ASP A 57 3.00 -13.19 6.08
CA ASP A 57 3.70 -14.35 5.52
C ASP A 57 2.98 -14.98 4.33
N ASN A 58 2.54 -14.12 3.42
CA ASN A 58 1.82 -14.48 2.20
C ASN A 58 0.50 -15.22 2.44
N SER A 59 -0.23 -14.85 3.47
CA SER A 59 -1.53 -15.43 3.78
C SER A 59 -2.71 -14.52 3.44
N THR A 60 -2.45 -13.23 3.15
CA THR A 60 -3.50 -12.24 2.89
C THR A 60 -3.10 -11.22 1.84
N THR A 61 -4.06 -10.73 1.07
CA THR A 61 -3.93 -9.51 0.27
C THR A 61 -5.02 -8.55 0.68
N ARG A 62 -4.63 -7.40 1.26
CA ARG A 62 -5.52 -6.47 1.95
C ARG A 62 -5.48 -5.09 1.36
N PHE A 63 -6.66 -4.49 1.22
CA PHE A 63 -6.83 -3.09 0.89
C PHE A 63 -7.35 -2.32 2.10
N ARG A 64 -6.66 -1.24 2.44
CA ARG A 64 -6.99 -0.37 3.59
C ARG A 64 -7.02 1.09 3.20
N ARG A 65 -7.86 1.84 3.90
CA ARG A 65 -7.89 3.30 3.88
C ARG A 65 -7.38 3.83 5.22
N TYR A 66 -6.22 4.48 5.22
CA TYR A 66 -5.73 5.20 6.38
C TYR A 66 -6.33 6.61 6.35
N ASN A 67 -6.93 7.05 7.43
CA ASN A 67 -7.67 8.32 7.48
C ASN A 67 -6.89 9.46 8.15
N GLY A 68 -5.65 9.24 8.56
CA GLY A 68 -4.79 10.25 9.18
C GLY A 68 -5.18 10.68 10.60
N LYS A 69 -6.21 10.09 11.18
CA LYS A 69 -6.80 10.49 12.48
C LYS A 69 -6.32 9.63 13.64
N TYR A 70 -5.07 9.17 13.58
CA TYR A 70 -4.51 8.34 14.65
C TYR A 70 -4.33 9.13 15.94
N ASP A 71 -4.96 8.65 17.00
CA ASP A 71 -4.96 9.20 18.36
C ASP A 71 -4.41 8.22 19.42
N GLY A 72 -3.84 7.08 18.97
CA GLY A 72 -3.42 5.98 19.84
C GLY A 72 -4.45 4.86 19.98
N GLY A 73 -5.62 5.03 19.38
CA GLY A 73 -6.73 4.07 19.44
C GLY A 73 -6.56 2.82 18.58
N ALA A 74 -7.66 2.10 18.41
CA ALA A 74 -7.69 0.85 17.67
C ALA A 74 -7.45 1.04 16.17
N ASP A 75 -6.77 0.08 15.56
CA ASP A 75 -6.36 0.10 14.14
C ASP A 75 -7.55 0.17 13.17
N ASP A 76 -8.64 -0.49 13.48
CA ASP A 76 -9.85 -0.52 12.66
C ASP A 76 -10.50 0.85 12.48
N LYS A 77 -10.32 1.77 13.43
CA LYS A 77 -10.83 3.14 13.36
C LYS A 77 -9.96 4.05 12.48
N VAL A 78 -8.66 3.81 12.43
CA VAL A 78 -7.70 4.68 11.74
C VAL A 78 -7.27 4.15 10.37
N LYS A 79 -7.34 2.84 10.18
CA LYS A 79 -7.02 2.15 8.93
C LYS A 79 -7.99 1.02 8.65
N PRO A 80 -9.30 1.32 8.47
CA PRO A 80 -10.30 0.30 8.20
C PRO A 80 -9.88 -0.61 7.05
N LEU A 81 -10.16 -1.90 7.22
CA LEU A 81 -10.04 -2.89 6.18
C LEU A 81 -11.22 -2.71 5.21
N LEU A 82 -10.92 -2.42 3.95
CA LEU A 82 -11.93 -2.24 2.91
C LEU A 82 -12.25 -3.56 2.21
N ARG A 83 -11.21 -4.34 1.93
CA ARG A 83 -11.33 -5.67 1.30
C ARG A 83 -10.12 -6.54 1.61
N GLU A 84 -10.35 -7.86 1.64
CA GLU A 84 -9.32 -8.87 1.85
C GLU A 84 -9.53 -10.05 0.91
N TYR A 85 -8.43 -10.62 0.46
CA TYR A 85 -8.34 -11.93 -0.19
C TYR A 85 -7.40 -12.82 0.63
N THR A 86 -7.74 -14.12 0.73
CA THR A 86 -6.94 -15.15 1.41
C THR A 86 -6.74 -16.39 0.55
N ASP A 87 -7.32 -16.38 -0.63
CA ASP A 87 -7.28 -17.47 -1.60
C ASP A 87 -5.98 -17.43 -2.43
N THR A 88 -5.51 -18.56 -2.83
CA THR A 88 -4.24 -18.74 -3.54
C THR A 88 -4.05 -17.84 -4.78
N PRO A 89 -5.05 -17.63 -5.64
CA PRO A 89 -4.90 -16.74 -6.81
C PRO A 89 -4.52 -15.30 -6.47
N HIS A 90 -4.84 -14.83 -5.26
CA HIS A 90 -4.58 -13.47 -4.81
C HIS A 90 -3.37 -13.37 -3.86
N LEU A 91 -2.53 -14.41 -3.80
CA LEU A 91 -1.30 -14.43 -3.03
C LEU A 91 -0.07 -14.37 -3.94
N LEU A 92 1.10 -14.12 -3.36
CA LEU A 92 2.35 -14.07 -4.10
C LEU A 92 2.82 -15.48 -4.51
N VAL A 93 3.27 -15.58 -5.75
CA VAL A 93 4.06 -16.72 -6.24
C VAL A 93 5.53 -16.26 -6.29
N PRO A 94 6.49 -17.04 -5.76
CA PRO A 94 7.89 -16.64 -5.74
C PRO A 94 8.45 -16.50 -7.17
N ASN A 95 9.30 -15.51 -7.36
CA ASN A 95 10.01 -15.26 -8.62
C ASN A 95 9.10 -15.00 -9.83
N GLN A 96 7.85 -14.61 -9.58
CA GLN A 96 6.90 -14.23 -10.63
C GLN A 96 6.84 -12.71 -10.79
N TRP A 97 6.80 -12.24 -12.04
CA TRP A 97 6.52 -10.85 -12.35
C TRP A 97 5.03 -10.53 -12.21
N TYR A 98 4.74 -9.38 -11.60
CA TYR A 98 3.40 -8.81 -11.49
C TYR A 98 3.39 -7.45 -12.14
N GLN A 99 2.45 -7.22 -13.05
CA GLN A 99 2.14 -5.89 -13.54
C GLN A 99 1.13 -5.25 -12.58
N ILE A 100 1.58 -4.27 -11.80
CA ILE A 100 0.70 -3.54 -10.88
C ILE A 100 0.31 -2.21 -11.52
N SER A 101 -0.97 -1.90 -11.50
CA SER A 101 -1.51 -0.63 -11.96
C SER A 101 -2.35 0.00 -10.87
N ILE A 102 -2.02 1.25 -10.54
CA ILE A 102 -2.80 2.08 -9.64
C ILE A 102 -3.33 3.25 -10.45
N ARG A 103 -4.62 3.51 -10.37
CA ARG A 103 -5.25 4.61 -11.07
C ARG A 103 -6.08 5.44 -10.09
N VAL A 104 -5.96 6.75 -10.18
CA VAL A 104 -6.84 7.71 -9.50
C VAL A 104 -7.43 8.59 -10.60
N GLN A 105 -8.73 8.47 -10.85
CA GLN A 105 -9.39 9.20 -11.92
C GLN A 105 -10.90 9.32 -11.66
N LYS A 106 -11.47 10.50 -11.93
CA LYS A 106 -12.92 10.76 -11.85
C LYS A 106 -13.56 10.33 -10.52
N GLY A 107 -12.89 10.64 -9.40
CA GLY A 107 -13.40 10.30 -8.08
C GLY A 107 -13.34 8.82 -7.71
N VAL A 108 -12.52 8.03 -8.41
CA VAL A 108 -12.34 6.61 -8.11
C VAL A 108 -10.86 6.28 -8.08
N THR A 109 -10.45 5.48 -7.11
CA THR A 109 -9.14 4.83 -7.13
C THR A 109 -9.29 3.33 -7.31
N THR A 110 -8.39 2.73 -8.10
CA THR A 110 -8.33 1.28 -8.35
C THR A 110 -6.92 0.76 -8.21
N TYR A 111 -6.82 -0.51 -7.83
CA TYR A 111 -5.58 -1.28 -7.82
C TYR A 111 -5.80 -2.57 -8.60
N SER A 112 -4.96 -2.81 -9.59
CA SER A 112 -5.05 -3.97 -10.48
C SER A 112 -3.72 -4.72 -10.51
N VAL A 113 -3.80 -6.03 -10.67
CA VAL A 113 -2.66 -6.94 -10.84
C VAL A 113 -2.85 -7.72 -12.13
N ASN A 114 -1.87 -7.70 -13.03
CA ASN A 114 -1.89 -8.39 -14.32
C ASN A 114 -3.16 -8.10 -15.17
N GLY A 115 -3.69 -6.88 -15.05
CA GLY A 115 -4.90 -6.44 -15.75
C GLY A 115 -6.21 -6.74 -15.02
N GLU A 116 -6.21 -7.55 -13.97
CA GLU A 116 -7.37 -7.80 -13.12
C GLU A 116 -7.51 -6.72 -12.04
N GLU A 117 -8.68 -6.09 -11.94
CA GLU A 117 -8.98 -5.13 -10.88
C GLU A 117 -9.31 -5.85 -9.58
N LEU A 118 -8.40 -5.77 -8.61
CA LEU A 118 -8.60 -6.38 -7.29
C LEU A 118 -9.36 -5.47 -6.34
N PHE A 119 -9.08 -4.16 -6.39
CA PHE A 119 -9.63 -3.21 -5.45
C PHE A 119 -10.12 -1.94 -6.14
N ARG A 120 -11.22 -1.42 -5.62
CA ARG A 120 -11.86 -0.18 -6.05
C ARG A 120 -12.37 0.59 -4.82
N TYR A 121 -12.25 1.92 -4.87
CA TYR A 121 -12.80 2.81 -3.86
C TYR A 121 -13.32 4.10 -4.49
N SER A 122 -14.52 4.52 -4.12
CA SER A 122 -15.07 5.82 -4.50
C SER A 122 -14.56 6.90 -3.56
N ILE A 123 -13.87 7.87 -4.11
CA ILE A 123 -13.30 9.00 -3.38
C ILE A 123 -14.44 9.99 -3.12
N THR A 124 -14.64 10.39 -1.87
CA THR A 124 -15.75 11.26 -1.46
C THR A 124 -15.28 12.65 -0.98
N GLY A 125 -13.98 12.85 -0.86
CA GLY A 125 -13.37 14.09 -0.36
C GLY A 125 -12.11 14.47 -1.15
N SER A 126 -11.12 15.00 -0.43
CA SER A 126 -9.81 15.39 -0.98
C SER A 126 -8.82 14.24 -1.12
N GLU A 127 -9.25 13.02 -0.82
CA GLU A 127 -8.42 11.83 -0.98
C GLU A 127 -8.15 11.59 -2.47
N GLY A 128 -6.95 11.22 -2.82
CA GLY A 128 -6.60 10.87 -4.20
C GLY A 128 -5.35 11.55 -4.70
N ASP A 129 -5.02 12.71 -4.16
CA ASP A 129 -3.76 13.40 -4.40
C ASP A 129 -2.75 13.07 -3.32
N GLY A 130 -1.45 13.07 -3.66
CA GLY A 130 -0.38 12.83 -2.71
C GLY A 130 0.74 11.96 -3.25
N HIS A 131 1.51 11.38 -2.33
CA HIS A 131 2.72 10.65 -2.64
C HIS A 131 2.44 9.15 -2.83
N PHE A 132 3.25 8.54 -3.69
CA PHE A 132 3.36 7.09 -3.82
C PHE A 132 4.58 6.58 -3.07
N GLY A 133 4.49 5.36 -2.51
CA GLY A 133 5.63 4.70 -1.90
C GLY A 133 5.48 3.18 -1.82
N LEU A 134 6.62 2.54 -1.66
CA LEU A 134 6.73 1.11 -1.44
C LEU A 134 7.11 0.87 0.02
N ARG A 135 6.56 -0.17 0.61
CA ARG A 135 6.89 -0.59 1.96
C ARG A 135 7.23 -2.08 1.98
N LEU A 136 8.47 -2.36 2.24
CA LEU A 136 9.04 -3.70 2.21
C LEU A 136 9.56 -4.07 3.60
N LEU A 137 9.53 -5.37 3.95
CA LEU A 137 10.03 -5.87 5.22
C LEU A 137 10.68 -7.23 5.03
N GLN A 138 12.00 -7.30 5.21
CA GLN A 138 12.78 -8.54 5.16
C GLN A 138 12.46 -9.39 3.93
N ASN A 139 12.31 -8.76 2.78
CA ASN A 139 12.08 -9.39 1.50
C ASN A 139 13.00 -8.81 0.43
N HIS A 140 13.18 -9.55 -0.64
CA HIS A 140 13.95 -9.15 -1.80
C HIS A 140 13.01 -8.93 -2.99
N VAL A 141 12.89 -7.69 -3.42
CA VAL A 141 11.94 -7.31 -4.47
C VAL A 141 12.66 -6.62 -5.61
N LEU A 142 12.37 -7.05 -6.82
CA LEU A 142 12.80 -6.37 -8.05
C LEU A 142 11.65 -5.55 -8.61
N PHE A 143 11.94 -4.31 -8.96
CA PHE A 143 11.05 -3.41 -9.67
C PHE A 143 11.64 -3.05 -11.03
N THR A 144 10.79 -2.93 -12.03
CA THR A 144 11.13 -2.46 -13.37
C THR A 144 9.98 -1.66 -13.96
N ASP A 145 10.25 -0.88 -15.00
CA ASP A 145 9.23 -0.15 -15.78
C ASP A 145 8.30 0.75 -14.95
N PHE A 146 8.83 1.38 -13.90
CA PHE A 146 8.05 2.33 -13.13
C PHE A 146 7.67 3.54 -13.98
N LYS A 147 6.36 3.77 -14.13
CA LYS A 147 5.81 4.86 -14.94
C LYS A 147 4.72 5.60 -14.18
N VAL A 148 4.78 6.93 -14.23
CA VAL A 148 3.70 7.81 -13.76
C VAL A 148 3.12 8.53 -14.97
N ARG A 149 1.79 8.60 -15.05
CA ARG A 149 1.05 9.33 -16.09
C ARG A 149 0.05 10.25 -15.44
N ILE A 150 -0.01 11.49 -15.89
CA ILE A 150 -1.02 12.48 -15.52
C ILE A 150 -1.95 12.63 -16.73
N PHE A 151 -3.26 12.62 -16.47
CA PHE A 151 -4.30 12.69 -17.50
C PHE A 151 -5.12 13.96 -17.33
#